data_305b2a4e9ea86f963691b8992836eb98
#
_entry.id   305b2a4e9ea86f963691b8992836eb98
#
_cell.length_a   1.000
_cell.length_b   1.000
_cell.length_c   1.000
_cell.angle_alpha   90.00
_cell.angle_beta   90.00
_cell.angle_gamma   90.00
#
_symmetry.space_group_name_H-M   'P 1'
#
loop_
_entity.id
_entity.type
_entity.pdbx_description
1 polymer ?
#
loop_
_entity_poly.entity_id
_entity_poly.type
_entity_poly.pdbx_seq_one_letter_code
_entity_poly.pdbx_strand_id
1 'polypeptide(L)'
;MDLLELFKIADKLYSYSNEKISFDAKGWPIFKREYFLDEWPQDMVTYVNRTSHLISSSKDTLLCFYMSDAQIYRRFAKFERDIPIYKQFKGVVFPDITVTFDMDKEMQEMIMLINQLFAAALAANCVKIVFNTRNGSKFTTKYFENIPKQVMCASSFLGCNNAKDIFAATPYINKILDLMPKKLIIYGKHDFVIDSQLDVLGIDYKYFTDFHTRCKLSYNKERRVS
;
A
#
# COMPACT_ATOMS: atom_id res chain seq x y z
N MET A 1 20.33 2.78 3.24
CA MET A 1 19.91 4.12 2.76
C MET A 1 20.00 5.05 3.95
N ASP A 2 20.71 6.12 3.80
CA ASP A 2 20.82 7.13 4.84
C ASP A 2 19.74 8.23 4.71
N LEU A 3 19.67 9.11 5.69
CA LEU A 3 18.66 10.17 5.73
C LEU A 3 18.80 11.16 4.56
N LEU A 4 20.02 11.44 4.13
CA LEU A 4 20.29 12.36 3.00
C LEU A 4 19.76 11.80 1.67
N GLU A 5 19.89 10.48 1.46
CA GLU A 5 19.32 9.81 0.29
C GLU A 5 17.79 9.87 0.32
N LEU A 6 17.17 9.72 1.50
CA LEU A 6 15.73 9.84 1.67
C LEU A 6 15.24 11.28 1.37
N PHE A 7 15.95 12.31 1.81
CA PHE A 7 15.63 13.70 1.47
C PHE A 7 15.67 13.94 -0.05
N LYS A 8 16.69 13.45 -0.75
CA LYS A 8 16.78 13.58 -2.22
C LYS A 8 15.61 12.89 -2.94
N ILE A 9 15.16 11.76 -2.42
CA ILE A 9 13.98 11.06 -2.95
C ILE A 9 12.72 11.89 -2.69
N ALA A 10 12.57 12.43 -1.48
CA ALA A 10 11.43 13.27 -1.12
C ALA A 10 11.32 14.51 -2.02
N ASP A 11 12.42 15.26 -2.20
CA ASP A 11 12.48 16.44 -3.08
C ASP A 11 12.06 16.10 -4.51
N LYS A 12 12.57 14.98 -5.03
CA LYS A 12 12.24 14.52 -6.37
C LYS A 12 10.74 14.16 -6.50
N LEU A 13 10.19 13.46 -5.53
CA LEU A 13 8.76 13.08 -5.54
C LEU A 13 7.87 14.32 -5.37
N TYR A 14 8.29 15.28 -4.52
CA TYR A 14 7.63 16.55 -4.36
C TYR A 14 7.55 17.31 -5.69
N SER A 15 8.63 17.38 -6.45
CA SER A 15 8.66 18.07 -7.75
C SER A 15 7.69 17.50 -8.78
N TYR A 16 7.32 16.21 -8.68
CA TYR A 16 6.33 15.59 -9.56
C TYR A 16 4.87 15.88 -9.19
N SER A 17 4.62 16.44 -8.01
CA SER A 17 3.27 16.60 -7.47
C SER A 17 2.89 18.03 -7.12
N ASN A 18 3.85 18.93 -6.86
CA ASN A 18 3.66 20.26 -6.28
C ASN A 18 2.70 21.20 -7.04
N GLU A 19 2.57 21.06 -8.36
CA GLU A 19 1.66 21.90 -9.16
C GLU A 19 0.21 21.40 -9.14
N LYS A 20 -0.03 20.13 -8.77
CA LYS A 20 -1.33 19.46 -8.91
C LYS A 20 -1.92 18.99 -7.59
N ILE A 21 -1.09 18.81 -6.57
CA ILE A 21 -1.47 18.37 -5.24
C ILE A 21 -1.20 19.51 -4.26
N SER A 22 -2.15 19.80 -3.40
CA SER A 22 -1.96 20.75 -2.29
C SER A 22 -1.15 20.11 -1.17
N PHE A 23 -0.38 20.93 -0.46
CA PHE A 23 0.42 20.51 0.69
C PHE A 23 0.04 21.34 1.92
N ASP A 24 0.15 20.75 3.09
CA ASP A 24 0.00 21.47 4.35
C ASP A 24 1.25 22.31 4.67
N ALA A 25 1.19 23.10 5.76
CA ALA A 25 2.31 23.95 6.18
C ALA A 25 3.60 23.17 6.57
N LYS A 26 3.51 21.85 6.75
CA LYS A 26 4.62 20.96 7.09
C LYS A 26 5.14 20.18 5.87
N GLY A 27 4.58 20.42 4.68
CA GLY A 27 4.97 19.73 3.45
C GLY A 27 4.33 18.35 3.25
N TRP A 28 3.27 18.00 4.01
CA TRP A 28 2.53 16.76 3.79
C TRP A 28 1.46 16.94 2.71
N PRO A 29 1.30 15.98 1.78
CA PRO A 29 0.29 16.09 0.74
C PRO A 29 -1.13 16.01 1.32
N ILE A 30 -2.03 16.84 0.80
CA ILE A 30 -3.45 16.84 1.15
C ILE A 30 -4.19 16.05 0.08
N PHE A 31 -4.69 14.90 0.45
CA PHE A 31 -5.38 14.01 -0.50
C PHE A 31 -6.87 14.33 -0.59
N LYS A 32 -7.38 14.39 -1.83
CA LYS A 32 -8.81 14.41 -2.10
C LYS A 32 -9.34 13.00 -2.30
N ARG A 33 -10.58 12.75 -1.89
CA ARG A 33 -11.24 11.44 -2.03
C ARG A 33 -11.22 10.93 -3.48
N GLU A 34 -11.36 11.82 -4.45
CA GLU A 34 -11.37 11.50 -5.88
C GLU A 34 -10.06 10.87 -6.41
N TYR A 35 -8.95 10.99 -5.68
CA TYR A 35 -7.70 10.34 -6.07
C TYR A 35 -7.71 8.85 -5.77
N PHE A 36 -8.54 8.43 -4.81
CA PHE A 36 -8.58 7.04 -4.38
C PHE A 36 -9.44 6.17 -5.31
N LEU A 37 -9.05 4.91 -5.43
CA LEU A 37 -9.85 3.88 -6.04
C LEU A 37 -11.10 3.62 -5.17
N ASP A 38 -12.28 3.51 -5.78
CA ASP A 38 -13.54 3.24 -5.08
C ASP A 38 -14.17 1.89 -5.46
N GLU A 39 -13.72 1.30 -6.55
CA GLU A 39 -14.21 0.02 -7.05
C GLU A 39 -13.26 -1.13 -6.68
N TRP A 40 -13.82 -2.29 -6.32
CA TRP A 40 -13.03 -3.48 -6.09
C TRP A 40 -12.20 -3.85 -7.33
N PRO A 41 -10.88 -4.10 -7.20
CA PRO A 41 -10.11 -4.72 -8.25
C PRO A 41 -10.54 -6.20 -8.39
N GLN A 42 -10.35 -6.77 -9.58
CA GLN A 42 -10.55 -8.20 -9.79
C GLN A 42 -9.35 -9.01 -9.33
N ASP A 43 -8.15 -8.42 -9.44
CA ASP A 43 -6.89 -9.04 -9.08
C ASP A 43 -5.93 -8.04 -8.42
N MET A 44 -4.87 -8.58 -7.80
CA MET A 44 -3.81 -7.79 -7.16
C MET A 44 -2.45 -8.46 -7.40
N VAL A 45 -1.44 -7.64 -7.72
CA VAL A 45 -0.09 -8.13 -8.03
C VAL A 45 0.98 -7.17 -7.55
N THR A 46 2.14 -7.71 -7.16
CA THR A 46 3.30 -6.87 -6.86
C THR A 46 3.93 -6.32 -8.14
N TYR A 47 4.55 -5.14 -8.04
CA TYR A 47 5.21 -4.50 -9.20
C TYR A 47 6.20 -5.41 -9.92
N VAL A 48 6.95 -6.26 -9.19
CA VAL A 48 7.94 -7.17 -9.77
C VAL A 48 7.30 -8.27 -10.62
N ASN A 49 6.06 -8.62 -10.35
CA ASN A 49 5.32 -9.68 -11.03
C ASN A 49 4.26 -9.15 -12.03
N ARG A 50 4.28 -7.86 -12.33
CA ARG A 50 3.27 -7.16 -13.15
C ARG A 50 3.13 -7.67 -14.59
N THR A 51 4.12 -8.38 -15.09
CA THR A 51 4.12 -8.97 -16.45
C THR A 51 3.85 -10.47 -16.46
N SER A 52 3.41 -11.04 -15.34
CA SER A 52 3.12 -12.45 -15.22
C SER A 52 1.91 -12.84 -16.08
N HIS A 53 1.97 -14.02 -16.69
CA HIS A 53 0.84 -14.64 -17.40
C HIS A 53 -0.37 -14.96 -16.50
N LEU A 54 -0.18 -14.95 -15.17
CA LEU A 54 -1.28 -15.13 -14.21
C LEU A 54 -2.19 -13.90 -14.08
N ILE A 55 -1.84 -12.79 -14.73
CA ILE A 55 -2.65 -11.56 -14.75
C ILE A 55 -3.49 -11.58 -16.04
N SER A 56 -4.80 -11.62 -15.88
CA SER A 56 -5.72 -11.64 -17.03
C SER A 56 -5.89 -10.24 -17.65
N SER A 57 -5.93 -9.20 -16.84
CA SER A 57 -6.14 -7.81 -17.28
C SER A 57 -5.47 -6.84 -16.33
N SER A 58 -4.52 -6.03 -16.81
CA SER A 58 -3.91 -4.97 -16.00
C SER A 58 -4.94 -3.91 -15.58
N LYS A 59 -5.90 -3.59 -16.44
CA LYS A 59 -6.95 -2.59 -16.19
C LYS A 59 -7.88 -2.97 -15.02
N ASP A 60 -7.97 -4.25 -14.69
CA ASP A 60 -8.78 -4.77 -13.59
C ASP A 60 -7.94 -5.17 -12.39
N THR A 61 -6.62 -5.04 -12.49
CA THR A 61 -5.64 -5.45 -11.47
C THR A 61 -5.12 -4.24 -10.70
N LEU A 62 -5.05 -4.38 -9.37
CA LEU A 62 -4.40 -3.43 -8.47
C LEU A 62 -2.91 -3.76 -8.37
N LEU A 63 -2.06 -2.76 -8.57
CA LEU A 63 -0.61 -2.90 -8.43
C LEU A 63 -0.20 -2.56 -6.99
N CYS A 64 0.69 -3.35 -6.39
CA CYS A 64 1.19 -3.10 -5.04
C CYS A 64 2.71 -3.21 -4.93
N PHE A 65 3.25 -2.73 -3.80
CA PHE A 65 4.67 -2.72 -3.49
C PHE A 65 5.01 -3.63 -2.29
N TYR A 66 4.25 -4.70 -2.06
CA TYR A 66 4.58 -5.72 -1.06
C TYR A 66 5.78 -6.56 -1.53
N MET A 67 6.94 -5.94 -1.51
CA MET A 67 8.23 -6.46 -1.99
C MET A 67 9.36 -5.85 -1.15
N SER A 68 10.63 -6.24 -1.39
CA SER A 68 11.74 -5.73 -0.59
C SER A 68 11.98 -4.22 -0.77
N ASP A 69 12.42 -3.55 0.29
CA ASP A 69 12.70 -2.11 0.29
C ASP A 69 13.64 -1.70 -0.83
N ALA A 70 14.70 -2.48 -1.09
CA ALA A 70 15.64 -2.21 -2.18
C ALA A 70 14.96 -2.17 -3.56
N GLN A 71 13.90 -2.96 -3.75
CA GLN A 71 13.10 -2.93 -4.98
C GLN A 71 12.19 -1.70 -5.02
N ILE A 72 11.61 -1.29 -3.87
CA ILE A 72 10.77 -0.09 -3.76
C ILE A 72 11.59 1.16 -4.07
N TYR A 73 12.76 1.32 -3.44
CA TYR A 73 13.63 2.47 -3.66
C TYR A 73 14.07 2.63 -5.12
N ARG A 74 14.31 1.51 -5.83
CA ARG A 74 14.57 1.56 -7.28
C ARG A 74 13.39 2.12 -8.08
N ARG A 75 12.14 1.99 -7.59
CA ARG A 75 10.95 2.57 -8.23
C ARG A 75 10.88 4.07 -8.01
N PHE A 76 11.25 4.55 -6.84
CA PHE A 76 11.33 5.99 -6.60
C PHE A 76 12.33 6.66 -7.55
N ALA A 77 13.54 6.10 -7.68
CA ALA A 77 14.54 6.60 -8.60
C ALA A 77 14.10 6.59 -10.08
N LYS A 78 13.16 5.70 -10.44
CA LYS A 78 12.66 5.49 -11.80
C LYS A 78 11.21 5.93 -11.99
N PHE A 79 10.68 6.75 -11.09
CA PHE A 79 9.26 7.11 -11.02
C PHE A 79 8.73 7.61 -12.37
N GLU A 80 9.38 8.60 -12.96
CA GLU A 80 8.96 9.21 -14.23
C GLU A 80 8.86 8.18 -15.37
N ARG A 81 9.87 7.33 -15.49
CA ARG A 81 9.86 6.24 -16.49
C ARG A 81 8.75 5.22 -16.25
N ASP A 82 8.40 4.99 -14.99
CA ASP A 82 7.44 3.96 -14.60
C ASP A 82 5.98 4.47 -14.59
N ILE A 83 5.72 5.80 -14.74
CA ILE A 83 4.36 6.38 -14.85
C ILE A 83 3.50 5.70 -15.93
N PRO A 84 3.97 5.46 -17.16
CA PRO A 84 3.18 4.77 -18.17
C PRO A 84 2.80 3.34 -17.77
N ILE A 85 3.62 2.67 -16.95
CA ILE A 85 3.32 1.34 -16.40
C ILE A 85 2.20 1.46 -15.38
N TYR A 86 2.30 2.39 -14.42
CA TYR A 86 1.27 2.58 -13.39
C TYR A 86 -0.11 2.88 -13.97
N LYS A 87 -0.17 3.66 -15.06
CA LYS A 87 -1.41 4.00 -15.77
C LYS A 87 -2.12 2.82 -16.46
N GLN A 88 -1.43 1.69 -16.62
CA GLN A 88 -2.03 0.48 -17.20
C GLN A 88 -2.87 -0.29 -16.20
N PHE A 89 -2.68 -0.04 -14.89
CA PHE A 89 -3.35 -0.74 -13.82
C PHE A 89 -4.59 0.02 -13.33
N LYS A 90 -5.53 -0.71 -12.69
CA LYS A 90 -6.75 -0.12 -12.10
C LYS A 90 -6.43 0.93 -11.05
N GLY A 91 -5.34 0.73 -10.33
CA GLY A 91 -4.80 1.63 -9.32
C GLY A 91 -3.50 1.10 -8.74
N VAL A 92 -2.91 1.87 -7.85
CA VAL A 92 -1.62 1.56 -7.20
C VAL A 92 -1.74 1.75 -5.70
N VAL A 93 -1.34 0.73 -4.93
CA VAL A 93 -1.23 0.83 -3.46
C VAL A 93 -0.02 1.70 -3.11
N PHE A 94 -0.11 2.53 -2.07
CA PHE A 94 1.03 3.27 -1.52
C PHE A 94 2.20 2.31 -1.27
N PRO A 95 3.44 2.77 -1.41
CA PRO A 95 4.62 1.94 -1.14
C PRO A 95 4.59 1.34 0.27
N ASP A 96 5.25 0.19 0.42
CA ASP A 96 5.34 -0.55 1.68
C ASP A 96 6.78 -0.56 2.20
N ILE A 97 7.43 0.62 2.28
CA ILE A 97 8.76 0.69 2.87
C ILE A 97 8.67 0.24 4.32
N THR A 98 9.61 -0.58 4.73
CA THR A 98 9.68 -1.06 6.11
C THR A 98 9.87 0.11 7.07
N VAL A 99 8.96 0.23 8.01
CA VAL A 99 9.05 1.14 9.14
C VAL A 99 8.77 0.34 10.41
N THR A 100 9.69 0.39 11.37
CA THR A 100 9.60 -0.35 12.63
C THR A 100 9.51 0.61 13.81
N PHE A 101 8.96 0.14 14.92
CA PHE A 101 8.74 0.97 16.11
C PHE A 101 10.05 1.35 16.86
N ASP A 102 11.14 0.63 16.59
CA ASP A 102 12.48 0.84 17.16
C ASP A 102 13.37 1.76 16.32
N MET A 103 12.92 2.16 15.11
CA MET A 103 13.60 3.19 14.32
C MET A 103 13.50 4.57 15.00
N ASP A 104 14.51 5.44 14.75
CA ASP A 104 14.45 6.84 15.17
C ASP A 104 13.17 7.52 14.62
N LYS A 105 12.62 8.46 15.41
CA LYS A 105 11.35 9.13 15.08
C LYS A 105 11.43 9.87 13.75
N GLU A 106 12.53 10.56 13.51
CA GLU A 106 12.80 11.31 12.28
C GLU A 106 12.84 10.38 11.06
N MET A 107 13.42 9.20 11.21
CA MET A 107 13.46 8.19 10.16
C MET A 107 12.06 7.64 9.88
N GLN A 108 11.28 7.31 10.92
CA GLN A 108 9.89 6.85 10.75
C GLN A 108 9.04 7.92 10.04
N GLU A 109 9.17 9.19 10.45
CA GLU A 109 8.45 10.32 9.85
C GLU A 109 8.81 10.49 8.37
N MET A 110 10.11 10.46 8.05
CA MET A 110 10.59 10.57 6.68
C MET A 110 10.08 9.43 5.78
N ILE A 111 10.08 8.20 6.26
CA ILE A 111 9.53 7.05 5.52
C ILE A 111 8.04 7.23 5.26
N MET A 112 7.27 7.66 6.27
CA MET A 112 5.84 7.93 6.11
C MET A 112 5.60 9.04 5.09
N LEU A 113 6.39 10.12 5.13
CA LEU A 113 6.31 11.23 4.17
C LEU A 113 6.61 10.75 2.75
N ILE A 114 7.70 10.02 2.53
CA ILE A 114 8.08 9.50 1.21
C ILE A 114 6.98 8.59 0.63
N ASN A 115 6.37 7.72 1.43
CA ASN A 115 5.26 6.89 0.98
C ASN A 115 4.07 7.74 0.50
N GLN A 116 3.75 8.82 1.23
CA GLN A 116 2.68 9.75 0.84
C GLN A 116 3.06 10.60 -0.37
N LEU A 117 4.30 11.09 -0.46
CA LEU A 117 4.78 11.85 -1.62
C LEU A 117 4.75 11.01 -2.91
N PHE A 118 5.11 9.73 -2.84
CA PHE A 118 5.01 8.83 -3.98
C PHE A 118 3.56 8.69 -4.45
N ALA A 119 2.63 8.52 -3.51
CA ALA A 119 1.20 8.43 -3.82
C ALA A 119 0.66 9.76 -4.37
N ALA A 120 1.10 10.90 -3.84
CA ALA A 120 0.76 12.22 -4.35
C ALA A 120 1.24 12.40 -5.80
N ALA A 121 2.48 11.97 -6.09
CA ALA A 121 3.01 12.00 -7.45
C ALA A 121 2.22 11.09 -8.40
N LEU A 122 1.76 9.92 -7.96
CA LEU A 122 0.85 9.05 -8.73
C LEU A 122 -0.47 9.75 -9.02
N ALA A 123 -1.12 10.32 -7.98
CA ALA A 123 -2.40 11.02 -8.11
C ALA A 123 -2.29 12.25 -9.04
N ALA A 124 -1.20 13.02 -8.95
CA ALA A 124 -0.88 14.14 -9.84
C ALA A 124 -0.78 13.71 -11.31
N ASN A 125 -0.45 12.45 -11.57
CA ASN A 125 -0.37 11.84 -12.89
C ASN A 125 -1.62 11.05 -13.29
N CYS A 126 -2.76 11.28 -12.60
CA CYS A 126 -4.05 10.63 -12.88
C CYS A 126 -4.04 9.11 -12.66
N VAL A 127 -3.18 8.59 -11.79
CA VAL A 127 -3.20 7.19 -11.36
C VAL A 127 -4.05 7.11 -10.09
N LYS A 128 -5.05 6.21 -10.06
CA LYS A 128 -5.82 5.94 -8.85
C LYS A 128 -4.96 5.28 -7.78
N ILE A 129 -5.14 5.69 -6.54
CA ILE A 129 -4.32 5.25 -5.41
C ILE A 129 -5.15 4.51 -4.37
N VAL A 130 -4.51 3.61 -3.61
CA VAL A 130 -5.08 2.91 -2.47
C VAL A 130 -4.13 3.07 -1.29
N PHE A 131 -4.64 3.50 -0.15
CA PHE A 131 -3.81 3.75 1.03
C PHE A 131 -3.30 2.44 1.64
N ASN A 132 -1.98 2.34 1.86
CA ASN A 132 -1.38 1.23 2.60
C ASN A 132 -1.38 1.54 4.10
N THR A 133 -1.96 0.66 4.90
CA THR A 133 -2.12 0.85 6.37
C THR A 133 -0.83 0.65 7.16
N ARG A 134 0.34 0.64 6.50
CA ARG A 134 1.65 0.53 7.15
C ARG A 134 1.90 1.75 8.06
N ASN A 135 2.36 1.49 9.25
CA ASN A 135 2.87 2.49 10.19
C ASN A 135 4.00 1.90 11.02
N GLY A 136 4.80 2.76 11.65
CA GLY A 136 5.81 2.40 12.65
C GLY A 136 5.22 2.41 14.07
N SER A 137 5.84 3.17 14.96
CA SER A 137 5.33 3.36 16.31
C SER A 137 4.02 4.14 16.35
N LYS A 138 3.32 4.11 17.48
CA LYS A 138 1.98 4.73 17.63
C LYS A 138 1.94 6.21 17.23
N PHE A 139 3.02 6.98 17.40
CA PHE A 139 3.02 8.39 17.03
C PHE A 139 2.89 8.64 15.53
N THR A 140 3.21 7.66 14.68
CA THR A 140 3.11 7.79 13.22
C THR A 140 1.67 7.71 12.72
N THR A 141 0.72 7.25 13.54
CA THR A 141 -0.71 7.22 13.15
C THR A 141 -1.29 8.62 12.94
N LYS A 142 -0.71 9.66 13.55
CA LYS A 142 -1.09 11.06 13.30
C LYS A 142 -0.97 11.46 11.82
N TYR A 143 -0.10 10.81 11.05
CA TYR A 143 0.06 11.08 9.61
C TYR A 143 -1.05 10.47 8.76
N PHE A 144 -1.96 9.69 9.36
CA PHE A 144 -3.19 9.24 8.70
C PHE A 144 -4.25 10.35 8.60
N GLU A 145 -4.09 11.44 9.36
CA GLU A 145 -5.01 12.59 9.31
C GLU A 145 -5.08 13.25 7.92
N ASN A 146 -3.99 13.14 7.14
CA ASN A 146 -3.94 13.64 5.76
C ASN A 146 -4.68 12.73 4.76
N ILE A 147 -5.12 11.56 5.21
CA ILE A 147 -5.86 10.60 4.38
C ILE A 147 -7.36 10.80 4.63
N PRO A 148 -8.17 11.04 3.60
CA PRO A 148 -9.63 11.16 3.77
C PRO A 148 -10.22 9.89 4.38
N LYS A 149 -11.13 10.02 5.32
CA LYS A 149 -11.90 8.88 5.83
C LYS A 149 -12.75 8.25 4.73
N GLN A 150 -13.13 6.99 4.90
CA GLN A 150 -14.00 6.28 3.96
C GLN A 150 -13.41 6.14 2.55
N VAL A 151 -12.08 6.00 2.45
CA VAL A 151 -11.40 5.60 1.20
C VAL A 151 -11.05 4.11 1.23
N MET A 152 -10.69 3.55 0.08
CA MET A 152 -10.17 2.20 0.01
C MET A 152 -8.76 2.14 0.60
N CYS A 153 -8.54 1.19 1.51
CA CYS A 153 -7.25 0.91 2.12
C CYS A 153 -6.77 -0.49 1.77
N ALA A 154 -5.47 -0.72 1.89
CA ALA A 154 -4.85 -2.02 1.72
C ALA A 154 -3.87 -2.32 2.84
N SER A 155 -3.71 -3.59 3.18
CA SER A 155 -2.72 -4.10 4.12
C SER A 155 -2.13 -5.40 3.61
N SER A 156 -0.98 -5.80 4.17
CA SER A 156 -0.39 -7.11 3.92
C SER A 156 0.03 -7.75 5.23
N PHE A 157 -0.20 -9.06 5.35
CA PHE A 157 0.33 -9.88 6.44
C PHE A 157 1.61 -10.63 6.03
N LEU A 158 2.15 -10.37 4.83
CA LEU A 158 3.42 -10.95 4.41
C LEU A 158 4.56 -10.40 5.27
N GLY A 159 5.34 -11.31 5.84
CA GLY A 159 6.46 -10.95 6.71
C GLY A 159 6.09 -10.48 8.11
N CYS A 160 4.80 -10.41 8.45
CA CYS A 160 4.33 -10.17 9.80
C CYS A 160 4.10 -11.52 10.50
N ASN A 161 4.40 -11.59 11.81
CA ASN A 161 3.94 -12.71 12.63
C ASN A 161 2.42 -12.69 12.62
N ASN A 162 1.81 -13.83 12.32
CA ASN A 162 0.37 -13.98 12.42
C ASN A 162 -0.06 -13.63 13.83
N ALA A 163 -1.15 -12.92 13.97
CA ALA A 163 -1.78 -12.71 15.25
C ALA A 163 -2.25 -14.09 15.78
N LYS A 164 -1.46 -14.68 16.69
CA LYS A 164 -1.81 -15.97 17.28
C LYS A 164 -2.83 -15.86 18.41
N ASP A 165 -3.05 -14.62 18.85
CA ASP A 165 -4.04 -14.29 19.87
C ASP A 165 -4.68 -12.92 19.61
N ILE A 166 -5.75 -12.65 20.33
CA ILE A 166 -6.55 -11.43 20.17
C ILE A 166 -5.74 -10.16 20.52
N PHE A 167 -4.77 -10.25 21.41
CA PHE A 167 -3.94 -9.11 21.82
C PHE A 167 -2.97 -8.71 20.70
N ALA A 168 -2.47 -9.66 19.95
CA ALA A 168 -1.61 -9.39 18.79
C ALA A 168 -2.37 -8.73 17.62
N ALA A 169 -3.70 -8.95 17.52
CA ALA A 169 -4.54 -8.31 16.52
C ALA A 169 -4.90 -6.84 16.87
N THR A 170 -4.88 -6.47 18.15
CA THR A 170 -5.33 -5.14 18.62
C THR A 170 -4.63 -3.95 17.93
N PRO A 171 -3.31 -3.91 17.75
CA PRO A 171 -2.66 -2.80 17.05
C PRO A 171 -3.12 -2.64 15.60
N TYR A 172 -3.41 -3.75 14.93
CA TYR A 172 -3.95 -3.74 13.57
C TYR A 172 -5.35 -3.15 13.52
N ILE A 173 -6.23 -3.60 14.38
CA ILE A 173 -7.63 -3.13 14.45
C ILE A 173 -7.69 -1.64 14.83
N ASN A 174 -6.86 -1.18 15.76
CA ASN A 174 -6.80 0.24 16.10
C ASN A 174 -6.47 1.12 14.88
N LYS A 175 -5.56 0.69 14.00
CA LYS A 175 -5.29 1.41 12.74
C LYS A 175 -6.50 1.46 11.83
N ILE A 176 -7.25 0.37 11.75
CA ILE A 176 -8.46 0.31 10.93
C ILE A 176 -9.53 1.26 11.49
N LEU A 177 -9.67 1.34 12.80
CA LEU A 177 -10.56 2.30 13.46
C LEU A 177 -10.14 3.75 13.22
N ASP A 178 -8.84 4.05 13.27
CA ASP A 178 -8.31 5.38 12.99
C ASP A 178 -8.58 5.82 11.54
N LEU A 179 -8.49 4.89 10.59
CA LEU A 179 -8.68 5.15 9.15
C LEU A 179 -10.15 5.08 8.71
N MET A 180 -10.97 4.26 9.36
CA MET A 180 -12.35 3.99 8.99
C MET A 180 -12.50 3.75 7.47
N PRO A 181 -11.85 2.73 6.90
CA PRO A 181 -11.90 2.50 5.46
C PRO A 181 -13.31 2.13 4.99
N LYS A 182 -13.71 2.58 3.81
CA LYS A 182 -14.92 2.10 3.14
C LYS A 182 -14.77 0.66 2.68
N LYS A 183 -13.56 0.31 2.21
CA LYS A 183 -13.18 -1.01 1.72
C LYS A 183 -11.77 -1.31 2.16
N LEU A 184 -11.50 -2.53 2.59
CA LEU A 184 -10.19 -2.98 3.02
C LEU A 184 -9.70 -4.16 2.18
N ILE A 185 -8.60 -3.98 1.48
CA ILE A 185 -7.91 -5.04 0.76
C ILE A 185 -6.88 -5.66 1.70
N ILE A 186 -6.86 -6.99 1.77
CA ILE A 186 -5.88 -7.76 2.54
C ILE A 186 -5.10 -8.67 1.59
N TYR A 187 -3.80 -8.44 1.48
CA TYR A 187 -2.92 -9.22 0.61
C TYR A 187 -2.21 -10.30 1.41
N GLY A 188 -2.52 -11.57 1.13
CA GLY A 188 -1.94 -12.72 1.82
C GLY A 188 -2.97 -13.74 2.26
N LYS A 189 -2.76 -14.35 3.43
CA LYS A 189 -3.61 -15.41 3.98
C LYS A 189 -4.70 -14.84 4.87
N HIS A 190 -5.79 -15.57 5.00
CA HIS A 190 -6.81 -15.31 6.00
C HIS A 190 -6.27 -15.45 7.43
N ASP A 191 -6.75 -14.57 8.30
CA ASP A 191 -6.54 -14.62 9.75
C ASP A 191 -7.92 -14.52 10.41
N PHE A 192 -8.42 -15.63 10.94
CA PHE A 192 -9.77 -15.71 11.51
C PHE A 192 -10.02 -14.78 12.69
N VAL A 193 -8.98 -14.41 13.45
CA VAL A 193 -9.12 -13.47 14.56
C VAL A 193 -9.38 -12.06 14.02
N ILE A 194 -8.65 -11.67 12.99
CA ILE A 194 -8.84 -10.38 12.33
C ILE A 194 -10.17 -10.35 11.58
N ASP A 195 -10.50 -11.40 10.85
CA ASP A 195 -11.77 -11.51 10.11
C ASP A 195 -12.97 -11.28 11.05
N SER A 196 -13.00 -11.98 12.19
CA SER A 196 -14.08 -11.82 13.18
C SER A 196 -14.19 -10.39 13.72
N GLN A 197 -13.07 -9.70 13.89
CA GLN A 197 -13.07 -8.30 14.36
C GLN A 197 -13.51 -7.33 13.28
N LEU A 198 -13.14 -7.54 12.02
CA LEU A 198 -13.58 -6.74 10.89
C LEU A 198 -15.09 -6.91 10.65
N ASP A 199 -15.62 -8.13 10.80
CA ASP A 199 -17.04 -8.43 10.71
C ASP A 199 -17.84 -7.68 11.79
N VAL A 200 -17.38 -7.70 13.04
CA VAL A 200 -17.99 -6.96 14.16
C VAL A 200 -17.99 -5.45 13.90
N LEU A 201 -16.94 -4.92 13.26
CA LEU A 201 -16.84 -3.51 12.90
C LEU A 201 -17.63 -3.13 11.64
N GLY A 202 -18.19 -4.11 10.92
CA GLY A 202 -18.93 -3.89 9.68
C GLY A 202 -18.03 -3.35 8.54
N ILE A 203 -16.75 -3.67 8.55
CA ILE A 203 -15.81 -3.28 7.51
C ILE A 203 -15.96 -4.21 6.30
N ASP A 204 -16.20 -3.64 5.13
CA ASP A 204 -16.22 -4.39 3.87
C ASP A 204 -14.77 -4.74 3.47
N TYR A 205 -14.39 -6.02 3.46
CA TYR A 205 -13.02 -6.44 3.17
C TYR A 205 -12.93 -7.59 2.16
N LYS A 206 -11.80 -7.67 1.46
CA LYS A 206 -11.52 -8.71 0.47
C LYS A 206 -10.06 -9.15 0.54
N TYR A 207 -9.85 -10.47 0.55
CA TYR A 207 -8.53 -11.07 0.47
C TYR A 207 -8.07 -11.28 -0.98
N PHE A 208 -6.78 -11.01 -1.21
CA PHE A 208 -6.08 -11.36 -2.43
C PHE A 208 -4.91 -12.26 -2.09
N THR A 209 -4.90 -13.46 -2.64
CA THR A 209 -3.82 -14.44 -2.45
C THR A 209 -2.50 -13.87 -2.97
N ASP A 210 -1.45 -13.98 -2.17
CA ASP A 210 -0.12 -13.54 -2.57
C ASP A 210 0.39 -14.29 -3.81
N PHE A 211 1.26 -13.61 -4.57
CA PHE A 211 1.72 -14.12 -5.86
C PHE A 211 2.46 -15.46 -5.76
N HIS A 212 3.26 -15.67 -4.71
CA HIS A 212 4.00 -16.91 -4.51
C HIS A 212 3.06 -18.11 -4.29
N THR A 213 2.05 -17.93 -3.47
CA THR A 213 1.00 -18.94 -3.25
C THR A 213 0.23 -19.23 -4.54
N ARG A 214 -0.10 -18.18 -5.33
CA ARG A 214 -0.75 -18.36 -6.66
C ARG A 214 0.10 -19.20 -7.61
N CYS A 215 1.39 -18.93 -7.71
CA CYS A 215 2.31 -19.73 -8.53
C CYS A 215 2.33 -21.20 -8.12
N LYS A 216 2.35 -21.49 -6.80
CA LYS A 216 2.28 -22.87 -6.30
C LYS A 216 0.97 -23.58 -6.67
N LEU A 217 -0.15 -22.85 -6.57
CA LEU A 217 -1.46 -23.41 -6.92
C LEU A 217 -1.59 -23.68 -8.41
N SER A 218 -1.09 -22.81 -9.27
CA SER A 218 -1.06 -23.01 -10.72
C SER A 218 -0.23 -24.26 -11.10
N TYR A 219 0.99 -24.35 -10.59
CA TYR A 219 1.88 -25.49 -10.82
C TYR A 219 1.28 -26.83 -10.41
N ASN A 220 0.58 -26.87 -9.24
CA ASN A 220 -0.07 -28.09 -8.76
C ASN A 220 -1.30 -28.48 -9.60
N LYS A 221 -1.98 -27.53 -10.22
CA LYS A 221 -3.08 -27.83 -11.17
C LYS A 221 -2.54 -28.48 -12.44
N GLU A 222 -1.49 -27.94 -13.03
CA GLU A 222 -0.87 -28.46 -14.25
C GLU A 222 -0.38 -29.91 -14.06
N ARG A 223 0.20 -30.23 -12.89
CA ARG A 223 0.66 -31.59 -12.56
C ARG A 223 -0.47 -32.62 -12.33
N ARG A 224 -1.68 -32.18 -12.05
CA ARG A 224 -2.84 -33.07 -11.86
C ARG A 224 -3.59 -33.37 -13.16
N VAL A 225 -3.29 -32.64 -14.22
CA VAL A 225 -3.93 -32.76 -15.54
C VAL A 225 -3.00 -33.49 -16.53
N SER A 226 -1.74 -33.62 -16.21
CA SER A 226 -0.72 -34.41 -16.94
C SER A 226 -0.62 -35.82 -16.34
#